data_4da9e9ff43819ea07d9dc03236b7785a
#
_entry.id   4da9e9ff43819ea07d9dc03236b7785a
#
_cell.length_a   1.000
_cell.length_b   1.000
_cell.length_c   1.000
_cell.angle_alpha   90.00
_cell.angle_beta   90.00
_cell.angle_gamma   90.00
#
_symmetry.space_group_name_H-M   'P 1'
#
loop_
_entity.id
_entity.type
_entity.pdbx_description
1 polymer ?
#
loop_
_entity_poly.entity_id
_entity_poly.type
_entity_poly.pdbx_seq_one_letter_code
_entity_poly.pdbx_strand_id
1 'polypeptide(L)'
;MSHNFQKDMSGCGLAGIINKNGKRISGSSITKSMCLMNDRGNGLGAGYAAYGIYPEYKDLYAFHIMYDESASQRDTEEYLKKNYHIEKKEPMPTTPVEGITISPMIWRYFVKPLPEKTERE
;
A
#
# COMPACT_ATOMS: atom_id res chain seq x y z
N MET A 1 41.86 -8.03 -15.46
CA MET A 1 40.49 -8.50 -15.84
C MET A 1 39.55 -8.21 -14.71
N SER A 2 38.76 -7.14 -14.81
CA SER A 2 37.76 -6.78 -13.82
C SER A 2 36.55 -7.70 -14.04
N HIS A 3 36.34 -8.67 -13.17
CA HIS A 3 35.09 -9.40 -13.11
C HIS A 3 34.02 -8.43 -12.62
N ASN A 4 33.23 -7.88 -13.54
CA ASN A 4 31.96 -7.29 -13.22
C ASN A 4 31.06 -8.41 -12.66
N PHE A 5 31.03 -8.54 -11.35
CA PHE A 5 29.98 -9.30 -10.68
C PHE A 5 28.67 -8.55 -10.92
N GLN A 6 27.98 -8.91 -11.97
CA GLN A 6 26.60 -8.52 -12.16
C GLN A 6 25.81 -9.16 -11.03
N LYS A 7 25.44 -8.34 -10.04
CA LYS A 7 24.66 -8.80 -8.88
C LYS A 7 23.38 -9.41 -9.42
N ASP A 8 23.16 -10.68 -9.12
CA ASP A 8 21.96 -11.40 -9.55
C ASP A 8 20.73 -10.60 -9.10
N MET A 9 19.88 -10.22 -10.05
CA MET A 9 18.75 -9.32 -9.84
C MET A 9 17.57 -9.99 -9.13
N SER A 10 17.71 -11.25 -8.75
CA SER A 10 16.69 -12.02 -8.03
C SER A 10 17.04 -12.11 -6.54
N GLY A 11 16.18 -11.56 -5.72
CA GLY A 11 16.32 -11.67 -4.27
C GLY A 11 15.12 -11.02 -3.58
N CYS A 12 14.40 -11.81 -2.76
CA CYS A 12 13.29 -11.33 -1.97
C CYS A 12 13.45 -11.77 -0.52
N GLY A 13 13.13 -10.85 0.40
CA GLY A 13 12.96 -11.14 1.82
C GLY A 13 11.49 -10.94 2.19
N LEU A 14 10.88 -11.91 2.86
CA LEU A 14 9.51 -11.84 3.33
C LEU A 14 9.46 -12.09 4.83
N ALA A 15 8.71 -11.25 5.54
CA ALA A 15 8.37 -11.46 6.94
C ALA A 15 6.87 -11.30 7.14
N GLY A 16 6.28 -12.07 8.05
CA GLY A 16 4.86 -11.98 8.35
C GLY A 16 4.59 -12.23 9.84
N ILE A 17 3.60 -11.55 10.38
CA ILE A 17 3.18 -11.68 11.78
C ILE A 17 1.67 -11.80 11.83
N ILE A 18 1.17 -12.80 12.52
CA ILE A 18 -0.25 -12.97 12.83
C ILE A 18 -0.46 -13.14 14.34
N ASN A 19 -1.43 -12.43 14.88
CA ASN A 19 -1.87 -12.62 16.26
C ASN A 19 -3.11 -13.54 16.29
N LYS A 20 -2.91 -14.78 16.76
CA LYS A 20 -3.98 -15.80 16.82
C LYS A 20 -5.13 -15.42 17.77
N ASN A 21 -4.90 -14.52 18.71
CA ASN A 21 -5.91 -14.09 19.67
C ASN A 21 -6.76 -12.90 19.15
N GLY A 22 -6.59 -12.50 17.91
CA GLY A 22 -7.30 -11.38 17.30
C GLY A 22 -6.92 -9.99 17.86
N LYS A 23 -5.94 -9.91 18.75
CA LYS A 23 -5.48 -8.62 19.30
C LYS A 23 -4.63 -7.89 18.27
N ARG A 24 -4.81 -6.59 18.21
CA ARG A 24 -3.99 -5.71 17.36
C ARG A 24 -2.54 -5.71 17.84
N ILE A 25 -1.62 -5.70 16.90
CA ILE A 25 -0.18 -5.60 17.14
C ILE A 25 0.36 -4.33 16.50
N SER A 26 1.42 -3.78 17.07
CA SER A 26 2.08 -2.61 16.50
C SER A 26 2.77 -2.94 15.19
N GLY A 27 2.62 -2.07 14.19
CA GLY A 27 3.35 -2.15 12.92
C GLY A 27 4.88 -2.09 13.07
N SER A 28 5.37 -1.56 14.21
CA SER A 28 6.81 -1.53 14.49
C SER A 28 7.46 -2.91 14.54
N SER A 29 6.71 -3.94 14.90
CA SER A 29 7.23 -5.32 14.97
C SER A 29 7.57 -5.85 13.57
N ILE A 30 6.66 -5.67 12.60
CA ILE A 30 6.92 -6.09 11.22
C ILE A 30 7.98 -5.22 10.56
N THR A 31 8.00 -3.91 10.83
CA THR A 31 9.03 -3.00 10.31
C THR A 31 10.43 -3.42 10.75
N LYS A 32 10.62 -3.77 12.03
CA LYS A 32 11.89 -4.29 12.53
C LYS A 32 12.29 -5.59 11.84
N SER A 33 11.35 -6.51 11.63
CA SER A 33 11.61 -7.75 10.90
C SER A 33 12.03 -7.50 9.45
N MET A 34 11.39 -6.53 8.79
CA MET A 34 11.73 -6.15 7.41
C MET A 34 13.12 -5.51 7.32
N CYS A 35 13.55 -4.72 8.30
CA CYS A 35 14.91 -4.18 8.34
C CYS A 35 15.97 -5.29 8.34
N LEU A 36 15.70 -6.41 9.01
CA LEU A 36 16.61 -7.56 9.01
C LEU A 36 16.64 -8.32 7.66
N MET A 37 15.66 -8.09 6.79
CA MET A 37 15.60 -8.68 5.46
C MET A 37 16.32 -7.85 4.38
N ASN A 38 16.88 -6.70 4.74
CA ASN A 38 17.53 -5.78 3.81
C ASN A 38 18.62 -6.45 2.94
N ASP A 39 19.43 -7.31 3.55
CA ASP A 39 20.52 -8.02 2.86
C ASP A 39 20.01 -9.10 1.88
N ARG A 40 18.77 -9.52 2.02
CA ARG A 40 18.11 -10.49 1.14
C ARG A 40 17.42 -9.86 -0.06
N GLY A 41 17.12 -8.56 0.01
CA GLY A 41 16.52 -7.81 -1.07
C GLY A 41 17.54 -7.39 -2.12
N ASN A 42 17.05 -7.10 -3.32
CA ASN A 42 17.88 -6.56 -4.40
C ASN A 42 17.93 -5.03 -4.42
N GLY A 43 17.23 -4.35 -3.50
CA GLY A 43 17.18 -2.90 -3.40
C GLY A 43 16.26 -2.21 -4.42
N LEU A 44 15.51 -2.95 -5.23
CA LEU A 44 14.61 -2.39 -6.24
C LEU A 44 13.24 -1.98 -5.71
N GLY A 45 12.87 -2.42 -4.53
CA GLY A 45 11.61 -2.05 -3.92
C GLY A 45 11.34 -2.78 -2.62
N ALA A 46 10.38 -2.27 -1.87
CA ALA A 46 9.87 -2.86 -0.66
C ALA A 46 8.36 -2.61 -0.56
N GLY A 47 7.67 -3.46 0.18
CA GLY A 47 6.23 -3.34 0.39
C GLY A 47 5.82 -3.71 1.81
N TYR A 48 4.67 -3.22 2.20
CA TYR A 48 4.06 -3.50 3.49
C TYR A 48 2.57 -3.73 3.29
N ALA A 49 2.05 -4.79 3.86
CA ALA A 49 0.62 -5.08 3.87
C ALA A 49 0.15 -5.33 5.30
N ALA A 50 -1.02 -4.83 5.64
CA ALA A 50 -1.60 -5.03 6.95
C ALA A 50 -3.12 -5.17 6.86
N TYR A 51 -3.69 -6.01 7.71
CA TYR A 51 -5.11 -6.17 7.86
C TYR A 51 -5.62 -5.39 9.09
N GLY A 52 -6.81 -4.79 8.95
CA GLY A 52 -7.47 -4.09 10.06
C GLY A 52 -6.79 -2.80 10.51
N ILE A 53 -6.09 -2.10 9.61
CA ILE A 53 -5.40 -0.83 9.91
C ILE A 53 -6.35 0.34 10.12
N TYR A 54 -7.61 0.23 9.66
CA TYR A 54 -8.64 1.26 9.77
C TYR A 54 -9.87 0.73 10.54
N PRO A 55 -9.81 0.61 11.86
CA PRO A 55 -10.88 -0.01 12.65
C PRO A 55 -12.21 0.74 12.58
N GLU A 56 -12.17 2.06 12.40
CA GLU A 56 -13.36 2.91 12.23
C GLU A 56 -14.04 2.72 10.86
N TYR A 57 -13.34 2.15 9.88
CA TYR A 57 -13.84 1.87 8.52
C TYR A 57 -13.87 0.37 8.22
N LYS A 58 -14.02 -0.48 9.25
CA LYS A 58 -13.95 -1.95 9.15
C LYS A 58 -14.95 -2.57 8.17
N ASP A 59 -16.06 -1.88 7.92
CA ASP A 59 -17.15 -2.32 7.04
C ASP A 59 -17.05 -1.70 5.64
N LEU A 60 -15.93 -1.04 5.31
CA LEU A 60 -15.66 -0.40 4.05
C LEU A 60 -14.40 -1.00 3.39
N TYR A 61 -14.35 -0.92 2.07
CA TYR A 61 -13.10 -1.15 1.36
C TYR A 61 -12.21 0.07 1.46
N ALA A 62 -10.92 -0.14 1.71
CA ALA A 62 -9.91 0.91 1.71
C ALA A 62 -9.04 0.77 0.46
N PHE A 63 -9.21 1.66 -0.51
CA PHE A 63 -8.38 1.71 -1.70
C PHE A 63 -7.25 2.71 -1.52
N HIS A 64 -6.01 2.26 -1.68
CA HIS A 64 -4.84 3.11 -1.78
C HIS A 64 -4.45 3.20 -3.25
N ILE A 65 -4.55 4.37 -3.83
CA ILE A 65 -4.32 4.59 -5.27
C ILE A 65 -3.22 5.61 -5.43
N MET A 66 -2.26 5.28 -6.28
CA MET A 66 -1.16 6.14 -6.65
C MET A 66 -1.44 6.74 -8.05
N TYR A 67 -1.23 8.03 -8.18
CA TYR A 67 -1.45 8.77 -9.41
C TYR A 67 -0.19 9.46 -9.89
N ASP A 68 0.03 9.44 -11.18
CA ASP A 68 1.10 10.20 -11.83
C ASP A 68 0.71 11.67 -11.98
N GLU A 69 -0.58 11.93 -12.24
CA GLU A 69 -1.09 13.28 -12.49
C GLU A 69 -2.55 13.45 -12.03
N SER A 70 -2.97 14.71 -11.90
CA SER A 70 -4.32 15.06 -11.44
C SER A 70 -5.43 14.64 -12.43
N ALA A 71 -5.14 14.48 -13.70
CA ALA A 71 -6.10 14.00 -14.69
C ALA A 71 -6.48 12.54 -14.38
N SER A 72 -5.49 11.68 -14.17
CA SER A 72 -5.69 10.27 -13.79
C SER A 72 -6.50 10.13 -12.51
N GLN A 73 -6.28 11.02 -11.54
CA GLN A 73 -7.08 11.05 -10.32
C GLN A 73 -8.56 11.35 -10.61
N ARG A 74 -8.85 12.37 -11.44
CA ARG A 74 -10.23 12.73 -11.79
C ARG A 74 -10.97 11.59 -12.48
N ASP A 75 -10.33 10.97 -13.47
CA ASP A 75 -10.91 9.85 -14.23
C ASP A 75 -11.21 8.66 -13.31
N THR A 76 -10.29 8.36 -12.41
CA THR A 76 -10.47 7.31 -11.39
C THR A 76 -11.62 7.65 -10.44
N GLU A 77 -11.71 8.88 -9.96
CA GLU A 77 -12.79 9.31 -9.07
C GLU A 77 -14.15 9.27 -9.74
N GLU A 78 -14.23 9.56 -11.04
CA GLU A 78 -15.47 9.40 -11.81
C GLU A 78 -15.89 7.94 -11.91
N TYR A 79 -14.92 7.03 -12.16
CA TYR A 79 -15.17 5.61 -12.15
C TYR A 79 -15.63 5.12 -10.76
N LEU A 80 -14.97 5.55 -9.70
CA LEU A 80 -15.33 5.18 -8.33
C LEU A 80 -16.76 5.62 -8.01
N LYS A 81 -17.15 6.85 -8.34
CA LYS A 81 -18.51 7.37 -8.11
C LYS A 81 -19.61 6.60 -8.84
N LYS A 82 -19.30 6.00 -10.00
CA LYS A 82 -20.26 5.17 -10.76
C LYS A 82 -20.50 3.80 -10.14
N ASN A 83 -19.56 3.29 -9.34
CA ASN A 83 -19.58 1.94 -8.83
C ASN A 83 -19.68 1.84 -7.30
N TYR A 84 -19.28 2.91 -6.61
CA TYR A 84 -19.16 2.95 -5.16
C TYR A 84 -19.72 4.22 -4.56
N HIS A 85 -20.25 4.10 -3.36
CA HIS A 85 -20.41 5.25 -2.47
C HIS A 85 -19.06 5.54 -1.80
N ILE A 86 -18.55 6.75 -1.98
CA ILE A 86 -17.30 7.19 -1.35
C ILE A 86 -17.65 7.85 -0.01
N GLU A 87 -17.38 7.14 1.08
CA GLU A 87 -17.61 7.65 2.43
C GLU A 87 -16.59 8.72 2.80
N LYS A 88 -15.31 8.48 2.46
CA LYS A 88 -14.23 9.42 2.71
C LYS A 88 -13.13 9.27 1.67
N LYS A 89 -12.51 10.38 1.32
CA LYS A 89 -11.26 10.41 0.54
C LYS A 89 -10.29 11.42 1.15
N GLU A 90 -9.02 11.10 1.14
CA GLU A 90 -7.97 11.97 1.65
C GLU A 90 -6.61 11.61 1.04
N PRO A 91 -5.68 12.58 0.91
CA PRO A 91 -4.32 12.26 0.55
C PRO A 91 -3.68 11.42 1.66
N MET A 92 -2.85 10.44 1.27
CA MET A 92 -2.06 9.67 2.23
C MET A 92 -0.98 10.56 2.83
N PRO A 93 -0.82 10.56 4.15
CA PRO A 93 0.31 11.24 4.77
C PRO A 93 1.61 10.57 4.33
N THR A 94 2.53 11.39 3.83
CA THR A 94 3.87 10.96 3.41
C THR A 94 4.91 11.72 4.19
N THR A 95 6.05 11.06 4.47
CA THR A 95 7.20 11.69 5.10
C THR A 95 8.30 11.80 4.06
N PRO A 96 8.87 12.99 3.82
CA PRO A 96 10.02 13.14 2.94
C PRO A 96 11.19 12.27 3.42
N VAL A 97 11.80 11.55 2.50
CA VAL A 97 12.96 10.69 2.77
C VAL A 97 14.08 11.06 1.80
N GLU A 98 15.30 11.15 2.32
CA GLU A 98 16.49 11.40 1.51
C GLU A 98 16.62 10.33 0.42
N GLY A 99 16.91 10.74 -0.81
CA GLY A 99 17.02 9.85 -1.97
C GLY A 99 15.72 9.62 -2.73
N ILE A 100 14.55 9.98 -2.19
CA ILE A 100 13.29 9.97 -2.94
C ILE A 100 13.01 11.38 -3.45
N THR A 101 13.32 11.61 -4.74
CA THR A 101 13.22 12.93 -5.38
C THR A 101 11.85 13.21 -6.01
N ILE A 102 11.09 12.16 -6.30
CA ILE A 102 9.74 12.23 -6.88
C ILE A 102 8.76 11.61 -5.88
N SER A 103 7.83 12.43 -5.40
CA SER A 103 6.76 11.96 -4.52
C SER A 103 5.48 11.76 -5.35
N PRO A 104 5.01 10.53 -5.53
CA PRO A 104 3.75 10.28 -6.23
C PRO A 104 2.58 10.83 -5.39
N MET A 105 1.48 11.18 -6.08
CA MET A 105 0.23 11.50 -5.40
C MET A 105 -0.44 10.21 -4.95
N ILE A 106 -0.48 9.96 -3.65
CA ILE A 106 -1.12 8.78 -3.09
C ILE A 106 -2.38 9.21 -2.34
N TRP A 107 -3.51 8.64 -2.74
CA TRP A 107 -4.80 8.90 -2.12
C TRP A 107 -5.40 7.64 -1.54
N ARG A 108 -6.16 7.81 -0.49
CA ARG A 108 -6.91 6.73 0.15
C ARG A 108 -8.41 7.05 0.07
N TYR A 109 -9.18 6.02 -0.30
CA TYR A 109 -10.64 6.09 -0.44
C TYR A 109 -11.26 5.01 0.41
N PHE A 110 -12.22 5.38 1.25
CA PHE A 110 -13.06 4.45 1.97
C PHE A 110 -14.39 4.36 1.24
N VAL A 111 -14.68 3.18 0.71
CA VAL A 111 -15.80 3.01 -0.22
C VAL A 111 -16.67 1.81 0.13
N LYS A 112 -17.92 1.88 -0.29
CA LYS A 112 -18.88 0.77 -0.23
C LYS A 112 -19.47 0.56 -1.64
N PRO A 113 -19.57 -0.67 -2.13
CA PRO A 113 -20.23 -0.93 -3.40
C PRO A 113 -21.66 -0.38 -3.41
N LEU A 114 -22.09 0.17 -4.54
CA LEU A 114 -23.49 0.54 -4.71
C LEU A 114 -24.38 -0.72 -4.66
N PRO A 115 -25.65 -0.62 -4.20
CA PRO A 115 -26.52 -1.77 -4.06
C PRO A 115 -26.73 -2.57 -5.35
N GLU A 116 -26.56 -1.93 -6.50
CA GLU A 116 -26.67 -2.53 -7.83
C GLU A 116 -25.41 -3.30 -8.26
N LYS A 117 -24.34 -3.18 -7.50
CA LYS A 117 -23.06 -3.85 -7.74
C LYS A 117 -22.84 -4.95 -6.72
N THR A 118 -22.47 -6.11 -7.18
CA THR A 118 -22.07 -7.22 -6.32
C THR A 118 -20.56 -7.21 -6.11
N GLU A 119 -20.09 -7.82 -5.04
CA GLU A 119 -18.64 -7.95 -4.77
C GLU A 119 -17.88 -8.74 -5.84
N ARG A 120 -18.58 -9.31 -6.84
CA ARG A 120 -18.02 -10.12 -7.92
C ARG A 120 -17.94 -9.37 -9.24
N GLU A 121 -18.50 -8.18 -9.32
CA GLU A 121 -18.42 -7.27 -10.46
C GLU A 121 -17.39 -6.18 -10.20
#